data_1ff9e17eec93f14564b00b7756b7d1b4
#
_entry.id   1ff9e17eec93f14564b00b7756b7d1b4
#
_cell.length_a   1.000
_cell.length_b   1.000
_cell.length_c   1.000
_cell.angle_alpha   90.00
_cell.angle_beta   90.00
_cell.angle_gamma   90.00
#
_symmetry.space_group_name_H-M   'P 1'
#
loop_
_entity.id
_entity.type
_entity.pdbx_description
1 polymer ?
#
loop_
_entity_poly.entity_id
_entity_poly.type
_entity_poly.pdbx_seq_one_letter_code
_entity_poly.pdbx_strand_id
1 'polypeptide(L)'
;MPGTGQVVTTGKLGEVMQESAKAALSYVRAHSELLGLADDFHKKIDIHVHVPDGATPKDGPSAGITIATAITSALLGIPVRNDIAMTGEISLRGRVLPIGGLREKLLGAKRAGVYTVIVPKDNERDIKEVPAEVVKGMNIIYVEHVTDVLPLALNATKDQIFSGRGMKPLTEKLRAGFAEKPAAQAQ
;
A
#
# COMPACT_ATOMS: atom_id res chain seq x y z
N MET A 1 10.24 -7.78 -8.41
CA MET A 1 11.24 -8.28 -9.38
C MET A 1 11.88 -9.53 -8.78
N PRO A 2 12.27 -10.56 -9.56
CA PRO A 2 13.12 -11.64 -9.03
C PRO A 2 14.39 -11.03 -8.43
N GLY A 3 14.81 -11.52 -7.26
CA GLY A 3 15.91 -10.90 -6.52
C GLY A 3 16.30 -11.66 -5.27
N THR A 4 16.91 -10.97 -4.33
CA THR A 4 17.49 -11.53 -3.11
C THR A 4 16.84 -10.98 -1.83
N GLY A 5 15.74 -10.23 -1.96
CA GLY A 5 15.01 -9.63 -0.85
C GLY A 5 15.41 -8.19 -0.56
N GLN A 6 16.01 -7.50 -1.52
CA GLN A 6 16.38 -6.11 -1.36
C GLN A 6 15.16 -5.17 -1.42
N VAL A 7 15.22 -4.07 -0.67
CA VAL A 7 14.24 -2.99 -0.71
C VAL A 7 14.94 -1.74 -1.20
N VAL A 8 14.52 -1.27 -2.36
CA VAL A 8 15.03 -0.05 -2.97
C VAL A 8 13.96 1.04 -2.87
N THR A 9 14.33 2.24 -2.48
CA THR A 9 13.43 3.39 -2.42
C THR A 9 13.95 4.52 -3.30
N THR A 10 13.06 5.15 -4.06
CA THR A 10 13.37 6.31 -4.91
C THR A 10 12.26 7.36 -4.84
N GLY A 11 12.52 8.60 -5.27
CA GLY A 11 11.57 9.71 -5.26
C GLY A 11 11.90 10.77 -4.19
N LYS A 12 13.18 10.93 -3.82
CA LYS A 12 13.64 11.87 -2.77
C LYS A 12 12.92 11.67 -1.44
N LEU A 13 12.84 10.41 -0.99
CA LEU A 13 12.23 10.05 0.29
C LEU A 13 13.20 10.36 1.43
N GLY A 14 12.72 11.08 2.43
CA GLY A 14 13.44 11.26 3.69
C GLY A 14 13.49 9.98 4.53
N GLU A 15 14.24 10.00 5.61
CA GLU A 15 14.52 8.82 6.43
C GLU A 15 13.27 8.20 7.03
N VAL A 16 12.35 9.01 7.54
CA VAL A 16 11.10 8.55 8.16
C VAL A 16 10.20 7.82 7.14
N MET A 17 10.12 8.32 5.91
CA MET A 17 9.34 7.66 4.86
C MET A 17 10.01 6.37 4.38
N GLN A 18 11.33 6.29 4.36
CA GLN A 18 12.06 5.05 4.07
C GLN A 18 11.85 4.01 5.17
N GLU A 19 11.84 4.41 6.44
CA GLU A 19 11.48 3.53 7.56
C GLU A 19 10.05 3.05 7.46
N SER A 20 9.12 3.93 7.09
CA SER A 20 7.72 3.56 6.85
C SER A 20 7.57 2.50 5.75
N ALA A 21 8.36 2.59 4.68
CA ALA A 21 8.38 1.56 3.63
C ALA A 21 8.92 0.21 4.16
N LYS A 22 9.95 0.24 5.00
CA LYS A 22 10.47 -0.98 5.65
C LYS A 22 9.46 -1.59 6.63
N ALA A 23 8.76 -0.76 7.40
CA ALA A 23 7.70 -1.20 8.32
C ALA A 23 6.53 -1.84 7.55
N ALA A 24 6.10 -1.22 6.45
CA ALA A 24 5.06 -1.76 5.57
C ALA A 24 5.44 -3.15 5.01
N LEU A 25 6.67 -3.31 4.51
CA LEU A 25 7.14 -4.61 4.04
C LEU A 25 7.23 -5.63 5.18
N SER A 26 7.71 -5.23 6.36
CA SER A 26 7.79 -6.11 7.53
C SER A 26 6.41 -6.62 7.94
N TYR A 27 5.40 -5.75 7.89
CA TYR A 27 4.00 -6.14 8.10
C TYR A 27 3.54 -7.19 7.08
N VAL A 28 3.76 -6.95 5.78
CA VAL A 28 3.36 -7.88 4.71
C VAL A 28 4.07 -9.23 4.86
N ARG A 29 5.35 -9.23 5.25
CA ARG A 29 6.11 -10.46 5.53
C ARG A 29 5.55 -11.24 6.71
N ALA A 30 5.22 -10.56 7.81
CA ALA A 30 4.65 -11.18 9.00
C ALA A 30 3.24 -11.77 8.75
N HIS A 31 2.55 -11.31 7.70
CA HIS A 31 1.20 -11.75 7.32
C HIS A 31 1.18 -12.52 6.00
N SER A 32 2.32 -13.08 5.58
CA SER A 32 2.45 -13.82 4.32
C SER A 32 1.44 -14.96 4.20
N GLU A 33 1.26 -15.75 5.25
CA GLU A 33 0.29 -16.84 5.28
C GLU A 33 -1.15 -16.35 5.08
N LEU A 34 -1.55 -15.28 5.80
CA LEU A 34 -2.86 -14.66 5.66
C LEU A 34 -3.12 -14.15 4.23
N LEU A 35 -2.09 -13.65 3.58
CA LEU A 35 -2.13 -13.14 2.22
C LEU A 35 -1.91 -14.23 1.14
N GLY A 36 -1.72 -15.48 1.54
CA GLY A 36 -1.44 -16.59 0.60
C GLY A 36 -0.12 -16.46 -0.14
N LEU A 37 0.84 -15.76 0.44
CA LEU A 37 2.20 -15.62 -0.10
C LEU A 37 3.08 -16.76 0.40
N ALA A 38 4.05 -17.20 -0.40
CA ALA A 38 5.04 -18.17 0.06
C ALA A 38 5.88 -17.60 1.21
N ASP A 39 6.19 -18.41 2.23
CA ASP A 39 6.93 -17.97 3.43
C ASP A 39 8.28 -17.34 3.10
N ASP A 40 8.92 -17.80 2.05
CA ASP A 40 10.23 -17.35 1.59
C ASP A 40 10.17 -16.31 0.45
N PHE A 41 8.97 -15.76 0.13
CA PHE A 41 8.82 -14.82 -0.99
C PHE A 41 9.79 -13.65 -0.89
N HIS A 42 10.02 -13.18 0.32
CA HIS A 42 10.89 -12.05 0.63
C HIS A 42 12.39 -12.31 0.34
N LYS A 43 12.80 -13.58 0.19
CA LYS A 43 14.17 -13.97 -0.18
C LYS A 43 14.35 -14.11 -1.69
N LYS A 44 13.28 -14.06 -2.46
CA LYS A 44 13.25 -14.33 -3.90
C LYS A 44 12.81 -13.14 -4.73
N ILE A 45 12.37 -12.05 -4.07
CA ILE A 45 11.82 -10.87 -4.73
C ILE A 45 12.44 -9.62 -4.16
N ASP A 46 12.98 -8.77 -5.03
CA ASP A 46 13.34 -7.40 -4.68
C ASP A 46 12.11 -6.51 -4.86
N ILE A 47 11.92 -5.58 -3.94
CA ILE A 47 10.83 -4.61 -3.95
C ILE A 47 11.41 -3.21 -4.15
N HIS A 48 10.96 -2.54 -5.21
CA HIS A 48 11.30 -1.16 -5.47
C HIS A 48 10.08 -0.28 -5.21
N VAL A 49 10.16 0.55 -4.18
CA VAL A 49 9.14 1.55 -3.85
C VAL A 49 9.56 2.88 -4.47
N HIS A 50 8.79 3.36 -5.44
CA HIS A 50 8.99 4.66 -6.05
C HIS A 50 7.81 5.57 -5.73
N VAL A 51 8.09 6.75 -5.16
CA VAL A 51 7.07 7.79 -4.97
C VAL A 51 7.31 8.87 -6.01
N PRO A 52 6.38 9.04 -6.98
CA PRO A 52 6.53 9.98 -8.08
C PRO A 52 6.60 11.44 -7.62
N ASP A 53 6.87 12.36 -8.56
CA ASP A 53 7.18 13.76 -8.30
C ASP A 53 8.49 13.94 -7.51
N GLY A 54 9.56 13.37 -8.07
CA GLY A 54 10.90 13.38 -7.47
C GLY A 54 11.56 14.76 -7.36
N ALA A 55 10.96 15.82 -7.89
CA ALA A 55 11.45 17.19 -7.72
C ALA A 55 11.22 17.69 -6.28
N THR A 56 10.16 17.23 -5.62
CA THR A 56 9.78 17.64 -4.27
C THR A 56 10.24 16.60 -3.24
N PRO A 57 11.09 16.97 -2.27
CA PRO A 57 11.43 16.08 -1.16
C PRO A 57 10.18 15.70 -0.36
N LYS A 58 10.08 14.42 0.01
CA LYS A 58 8.95 13.88 0.79
C LYS A 58 9.48 13.18 2.01
N ASP A 59 8.89 13.49 3.16
CA ASP A 59 9.21 12.79 4.40
C ASP A 59 7.96 12.65 5.27
N GLY A 60 8.04 11.76 6.28
CA GLY A 60 7.00 11.50 7.24
C GLY A 60 6.38 10.11 7.13
N PRO A 61 5.71 9.65 8.20
CA PRO A 61 5.21 8.28 8.31
C PRO A 61 3.83 8.09 7.67
N SER A 62 3.14 9.16 7.27
CA SER A 62 1.73 9.16 6.89
C SER A 62 1.38 8.39 5.61
N ALA A 63 2.38 7.94 4.85
CA ALA A 63 2.21 7.09 3.67
C ALA A 63 2.24 5.58 3.99
N GLY A 64 2.36 5.19 5.26
CA GLY A 64 2.57 3.80 5.68
C GLY A 64 1.51 2.83 5.15
N ILE A 65 0.22 3.13 5.34
CA ILE A 65 -0.85 2.27 4.83
C ILE A 65 -0.91 2.26 3.30
N THR A 66 -0.55 3.36 2.65
CA THR A 66 -0.51 3.45 1.18
C THR A 66 0.58 2.54 0.62
N ILE A 67 1.77 2.58 1.22
CA ILE A 67 2.90 1.73 0.81
C ILE A 67 2.58 0.27 1.07
N ALA A 68 2.00 -0.08 2.24
CA ALA A 68 1.58 -1.44 2.54
C ALA A 68 0.54 -1.97 1.54
N THR A 69 -0.44 -1.14 1.19
CA THR A 69 -1.45 -1.48 0.17
C THR A 69 -0.82 -1.68 -1.20
N ALA A 70 0.09 -0.80 -1.62
CA ALA A 70 0.77 -0.92 -2.91
C ALA A 70 1.65 -2.18 -3.00
N ILE A 71 2.40 -2.49 -1.94
CA ILE A 71 3.20 -3.72 -1.86
C ILE A 71 2.29 -4.95 -1.93
N THR A 72 1.21 -4.98 -1.15
CA THR A 72 0.24 -6.08 -1.14
C THR A 72 -0.42 -6.25 -2.51
N SER A 73 -0.86 -5.15 -3.13
CA SER A 73 -1.41 -5.14 -4.49
C SER A 73 -0.46 -5.76 -5.51
N ALA A 74 0.80 -5.35 -5.49
CA ALA A 74 1.82 -5.86 -6.41
C ALA A 74 2.12 -7.35 -6.18
N LEU A 75 2.18 -7.81 -4.94
CA LEU A 75 2.46 -9.19 -4.59
C LEU A 75 1.30 -10.12 -4.92
N LEU A 76 0.06 -9.69 -4.68
CA LEU A 76 -1.14 -10.47 -4.98
C LEU A 76 -1.56 -10.36 -6.45
N GLY A 77 -1.10 -9.32 -7.18
CA GLY A 77 -1.55 -9.01 -8.53
C GLY A 77 -3.00 -8.49 -8.56
N ILE A 78 -3.46 -7.88 -7.47
CA ILE A 78 -4.80 -7.30 -7.33
C ILE A 78 -4.66 -5.77 -7.45
N PRO A 79 -5.33 -5.13 -8.42
CA PRO A 79 -5.19 -3.69 -8.61
C PRO A 79 -5.81 -2.89 -7.46
N VAL A 80 -5.16 -1.78 -7.13
CA VAL A 80 -5.72 -0.76 -6.22
C VAL A 80 -6.80 0.02 -6.95
N ARG A 81 -7.86 0.39 -6.26
CA ARG A 81 -8.89 1.30 -6.76
C ARG A 81 -8.29 2.69 -7.03
N ASN A 82 -8.70 3.31 -8.12
CA ASN A 82 -8.24 4.64 -8.54
C ASN A 82 -9.09 5.81 -8.02
N ASP A 83 -10.25 5.49 -7.40
CA ASP A 83 -11.22 6.45 -6.86
C ASP A 83 -11.08 6.64 -5.33
N ILE A 84 -9.99 6.15 -4.75
CA ILE A 84 -9.76 6.19 -3.30
C ILE A 84 -8.41 6.83 -2.97
N ALA A 85 -8.41 7.67 -1.96
CA ALA A 85 -7.19 8.17 -1.32
C ALA A 85 -7.07 7.58 0.08
N MET A 86 -5.85 7.53 0.60
CA MET A 86 -5.61 7.04 1.95
C MET A 86 -4.41 7.72 2.59
N THR A 87 -4.45 7.82 3.91
CA THR A 87 -3.35 8.30 4.72
C THR A 87 -3.37 7.60 6.08
N GLY A 88 -2.21 7.33 6.63
CA GLY A 88 -2.06 6.68 7.93
C GLY A 88 -0.65 6.15 8.12
N GLU A 89 -0.12 6.29 9.32
CA GLU A 89 1.11 5.62 9.71
C GLU A 89 0.81 4.14 9.99
N ILE A 90 1.76 3.26 9.72
CA ILE A 90 1.64 1.83 9.98
C ILE A 90 2.60 1.40 11.09
N SER A 91 2.08 0.68 12.09
CA SER A 91 2.94 -0.04 13.04
C SER A 91 3.34 -1.41 12.49
N LEU A 92 4.40 -2.02 13.05
CA LEU A 92 4.83 -3.37 12.66
C LEU A 92 3.73 -4.44 12.85
N ARG A 93 2.75 -4.18 13.71
CA ARG A 93 1.61 -5.08 13.96
C ARG A 93 0.41 -4.75 13.07
N GLY A 94 0.52 -3.78 12.16
CA GLY A 94 -0.55 -3.40 11.24
C GLY A 94 -1.58 -2.42 11.80
N ARG A 95 -1.41 -1.88 13.01
CA ARG A 95 -2.26 -0.79 13.48
C ARG A 95 -2.04 0.45 12.63
N VAL A 96 -3.13 1.12 12.31
CA VAL A 96 -3.13 2.41 11.62
C VAL A 96 -3.09 3.51 12.68
N LEU A 97 -2.01 4.27 12.68
CA LEU A 97 -1.75 5.32 13.66
C LEU A 97 -2.11 6.70 13.10
N PRO A 98 -2.46 7.66 13.98
CA PRO A 98 -2.89 8.99 13.57
C PRO A 98 -1.76 9.78 12.88
N ILE A 99 -2.17 10.73 12.05
CA ILE A 99 -1.26 11.57 11.25
C ILE A 99 -1.59 13.05 11.42
N GLY A 100 -0.63 13.90 11.10
CA GLY A 100 -0.83 15.34 10.98
C GLY A 100 -1.22 15.80 9.58
N GLY A 101 -1.67 17.07 9.47
CA GLY A 101 -1.98 17.70 8.18
C GLY A 101 -3.19 17.10 7.47
N LEU A 102 -4.18 16.63 8.21
CA LEU A 102 -5.35 15.96 7.63
C LEU A 102 -6.16 16.89 6.72
N ARG A 103 -6.33 18.16 7.12
CA ARG A 103 -7.03 19.17 6.32
C ARG A 103 -6.42 19.31 4.91
N GLU A 104 -5.11 19.47 4.82
CA GLU A 104 -4.37 19.63 3.56
C GLU A 104 -4.48 18.41 2.69
N LYS A 105 -4.46 17.21 3.29
CA LYS A 105 -4.61 15.94 2.59
C LYS A 105 -6.01 15.78 2.00
N LEU A 106 -7.05 16.13 2.75
CA LEU A 106 -8.44 16.13 2.27
C LEU A 106 -8.65 17.14 1.14
N LEU A 107 -8.08 18.34 1.26
CA LEU A 107 -8.10 19.33 0.19
C LEU A 107 -7.38 18.82 -1.06
N GLY A 108 -6.24 18.15 -0.90
CA GLY A 108 -5.50 17.53 -1.99
C GLY A 108 -6.33 16.46 -2.70
N ALA A 109 -6.95 15.55 -1.96
CA ALA A 109 -7.83 14.52 -2.51
C ALA A 109 -9.01 15.13 -3.28
N LYS A 110 -9.68 16.12 -2.68
CA LYS A 110 -10.81 16.81 -3.32
C LYS A 110 -10.41 17.53 -4.62
N ARG A 111 -9.25 18.19 -4.66
CA ARG A 111 -8.71 18.82 -5.86
C ARG A 111 -8.38 17.81 -6.96
N ALA A 112 -7.95 16.60 -6.57
CA ALA A 112 -7.72 15.50 -7.49
C ALA A 112 -9.00 14.78 -7.95
N GLY A 113 -10.19 15.22 -7.49
CA GLY A 113 -11.46 14.57 -7.81
C GLY A 113 -11.69 13.25 -7.06
N VAL A 114 -10.90 12.97 -6.02
CA VAL A 114 -11.04 11.75 -5.19
C VAL A 114 -11.83 12.09 -3.93
N TYR A 115 -13.01 11.55 -3.82
CA TYR A 115 -13.93 11.86 -2.74
C TYR A 115 -14.02 10.78 -1.66
N THR A 116 -13.54 9.58 -1.90
CA THR A 116 -13.44 8.53 -0.88
C THR A 116 -12.05 8.54 -0.27
N VAL A 117 -11.95 8.74 1.05
CA VAL A 117 -10.67 8.84 1.75
C VAL A 117 -10.66 7.95 2.98
N ILE A 118 -9.66 7.07 3.06
CA ILE A 118 -9.39 6.24 4.24
C ILE A 118 -8.44 7.01 5.17
N VAL A 119 -8.84 7.12 6.43
CA VAL A 119 -8.10 7.84 7.47
C VAL A 119 -8.01 7.02 8.77
N PRO A 120 -7.00 7.26 9.62
CA PRO A 120 -6.92 6.61 10.91
C PRO A 120 -8.13 6.94 11.79
N LYS A 121 -8.65 5.97 12.53
CA LYS A 121 -9.76 6.17 13.49
C LYS A 121 -9.43 7.23 14.53
N ASP A 122 -8.20 7.27 14.98
CA ASP A 122 -7.74 8.23 16.00
C ASP A 122 -7.76 9.69 15.50
N ASN A 123 -7.79 9.92 14.16
CA ASN A 123 -7.99 11.25 13.56
C ASN A 123 -9.47 11.68 13.46
N GLU A 124 -10.43 10.92 13.97
CA GLU A 124 -11.86 11.30 13.91
C GLU A 124 -12.14 12.65 14.58
N ARG A 125 -11.37 13.00 15.62
CA ARG A 125 -11.49 14.29 16.28
C ARG A 125 -11.02 15.44 15.39
N ASP A 126 -9.93 15.24 14.67
CA ASP A 126 -9.36 16.24 13.77
C ASP A 126 -10.31 16.58 12.61
N ILE A 127 -11.09 15.59 12.14
CA ILE A 127 -12.11 15.81 11.10
C ILE A 127 -13.15 16.83 11.53
N LYS A 128 -13.51 16.87 12.81
CA LYS A 128 -14.50 17.84 13.35
C LYS A 128 -13.98 19.27 13.33
N GLU A 129 -12.67 19.45 13.29
CA GLU A 129 -12.00 20.75 13.20
C GLU A 129 -11.79 21.22 11.74
N VAL A 130 -11.97 20.30 10.77
CA VAL A 130 -11.87 20.65 9.34
C VAL A 130 -13.11 21.43 8.90
N PRO A 131 -12.95 22.57 8.20
CA PRO A 131 -14.09 23.33 7.68
C PRO A 131 -15.07 22.48 6.90
N ALA A 132 -16.37 22.69 7.12
CA ALA A 132 -17.44 21.88 6.51
C ALA A 132 -17.39 21.85 4.97
N GLU A 133 -16.96 22.92 4.34
CA GLU A 133 -16.77 22.99 2.89
C GLU A 133 -15.70 22.05 2.35
N VAL A 134 -14.70 21.68 3.15
CA VAL A 134 -13.65 20.72 2.77
C VAL A 134 -14.21 19.31 2.75
N VAL A 135 -14.92 18.92 3.81
CA VAL A 135 -15.46 17.57 3.99
C VAL A 135 -16.78 17.35 3.25
N LYS A 136 -17.43 18.42 2.81
CA LYS A 136 -18.71 18.33 2.08
C LYS A 136 -18.57 17.48 0.81
N GLY A 137 -19.39 16.44 0.73
CA GLY A 137 -19.42 15.51 -0.39
C GLY A 137 -18.31 14.44 -0.34
N MET A 138 -17.47 14.42 0.70
CA MET A 138 -16.47 13.37 0.87
C MET A 138 -17.05 12.20 1.66
N ASN A 139 -16.63 11.00 1.30
CA ASN A 139 -16.84 9.75 2.04
C ASN A 139 -15.57 9.44 2.83
N ILE A 140 -15.58 9.74 4.13
CA ILE A 140 -14.43 9.53 5.01
C ILE A 140 -14.63 8.22 5.74
N ILE A 141 -13.69 7.28 5.53
CA ILE A 141 -13.74 5.94 6.10
C ILE A 141 -12.64 5.82 7.15
N TYR A 142 -13.05 5.53 8.38
CA TYR A 142 -12.15 5.36 9.51
C TYR A 142 -11.70 3.91 9.63
N VAL A 143 -10.40 3.70 9.84
CA VAL A 143 -9.78 2.38 9.98
C VAL A 143 -8.84 2.33 11.17
N GLU A 144 -8.70 1.17 11.78
CA GLU A 144 -7.81 0.93 12.90
C GLU A 144 -6.65 -0.02 12.53
N HIS A 145 -6.84 -0.84 11.49
CA HIS A 145 -5.88 -1.85 11.08
C HIS A 145 -5.75 -1.96 9.56
N VAL A 146 -4.59 -2.41 9.08
CA VAL A 146 -4.33 -2.60 7.64
C VAL A 146 -5.29 -3.64 7.04
N THR A 147 -5.72 -4.64 7.81
CA THR A 147 -6.74 -5.60 7.37
C THR A 147 -8.09 -4.98 7.05
N ASP A 148 -8.38 -3.78 7.57
CA ASP A 148 -9.58 -3.02 7.21
C ASP A 148 -9.33 -2.20 5.94
N VAL A 149 -8.09 -1.72 5.74
CA VAL A 149 -7.70 -0.91 4.58
C VAL A 149 -7.73 -1.74 3.29
N LEU A 150 -7.13 -2.93 3.31
CA LEU A 150 -6.94 -3.74 2.10
C LEU A 150 -8.24 -4.05 1.35
N PRO A 151 -9.35 -4.51 2.01
CA PRO A 151 -10.60 -4.77 1.31
C PRO A 151 -11.30 -3.52 0.78
N LEU A 152 -11.03 -2.35 1.36
CA LEU A 152 -11.56 -1.07 0.90
C LEU A 152 -10.80 -0.55 -0.31
N ALA A 153 -9.49 -0.78 -0.34
CA ALA A 153 -8.58 -0.20 -1.31
C ALA A 153 -8.31 -1.09 -2.53
N LEU A 154 -8.40 -2.41 -2.38
CA LEU A 154 -8.14 -3.37 -3.46
C LEU A 154 -9.43 -3.76 -4.19
N ASN A 155 -9.32 -4.02 -5.49
CA ASN A 155 -10.41 -4.49 -6.34
C ASN A 155 -10.66 -6.00 -6.15
N ALA A 156 -10.91 -6.43 -4.91
CA ALA A 156 -11.17 -7.82 -4.58
C ALA A 156 -11.98 -7.93 -3.27
N THR A 157 -12.64 -9.06 -3.08
CA THR A 157 -13.33 -9.35 -1.83
C THR A 157 -12.33 -9.66 -0.72
N LYS A 158 -12.80 -9.54 0.53
CA LYS A 158 -12.00 -9.89 1.72
C LYS A 158 -11.44 -11.31 1.64
N ASP A 159 -12.27 -12.27 1.20
CA ASP A 159 -11.86 -13.66 1.06
C ASP A 159 -10.80 -13.87 -0.02
N GLN A 160 -10.86 -13.11 -1.10
CA GLN A 160 -9.84 -13.16 -2.16
C GLN A 160 -8.50 -12.60 -1.69
N ILE A 161 -8.52 -11.61 -0.81
CA ILE A 161 -7.30 -10.99 -0.27
C ILE A 161 -6.65 -11.89 0.79
N PHE A 162 -7.48 -12.45 1.70
CA PHE A 162 -6.97 -13.10 2.91
C PHE A 162 -7.03 -14.63 2.90
N SER A 163 -7.67 -15.27 1.91
CA SER A 163 -7.73 -16.75 1.85
C SER A 163 -6.70 -17.38 0.92
N GLY A 164 -5.89 -16.60 0.27
CA GLY A 164 -4.95 -17.10 -0.75
C GLY A 164 -5.60 -17.75 -1.96
N ARG A 165 -6.93 -17.78 -2.05
CA ARG A 165 -7.69 -18.48 -3.11
C ARG A 165 -8.05 -17.62 -4.31
N GLY A 166 -7.69 -16.35 -4.33
CA GLY A 166 -8.27 -15.41 -5.28
C GLY A 166 -7.49 -15.16 -6.57
N MET A 167 -6.21 -15.01 -6.52
CA MET A 167 -5.35 -14.86 -7.71
C MET A 167 -4.01 -15.52 -7.41
N LYS A 168 -3.40 -16.10 -8.44
CA LYS A 168 -2.02 -16.60 -8.30
C LYS A 168 -1.14 -15.44 -7.86
N PRO A 169 -0.41 -15.55 -6.75
CA PRO A 169 0.53 -14.53 -6.32
C PRO A 169 1.45 -14.12 -7.48
N LEU A 170 1.87 -12.87 -7.50
CA LEU A 170 2.80 -12.37 -8.52
C LEU A 170 4.04 -13.26 -8.65
N THR A 171 4.46 -13.88 -7.54
CA THR A 171 5.53 -14.89 -7.50
C THR A 171 5.29 -16.08 -8.42
N GLU A 172 4.06 -16.59 -8.51
CA GLU A 172 3.73 -17.69 -9.46
C GLU A 172 3.59 -17.19 -10.88
N LYS A 173 3.02 -16.00 -11.11
CA LYS A 173 2.94 -15.38 -12.43
C LYS A 173 4.33 -15.11 -13.01
N LEU A 174 5.26 -14.65 -12.19
CA LEU A 174 6.65 -14.44 -12.61
C LEU A 174 7.35 -15.76 -12.96
N ARG A 175 7.13 -16.83 -12.16
CA ARG A 175 7.70 -18.16 -12.46
C ARG A 175 7.14 -18.74 -13.77
N ALA A 176 5.85 -18.64 -14.01
CA ALA A 176 5.22 -19.09 -15.25
C ALA A 176 5.78 -18.33 -16.48
N GLY A 177 5.90 -17.00 -16.39
CA GLY A 177 6.42 -16.17 -17.48
C GLY A 177 7.91 -16.40 -17.81
N PHE A 178 8.69 -16.95 -16.88
CA PHE A 178 10.09 -17.34 -17.15
C PHE A 178 10.23 -18.79 -17.64
N ALA A 179 9.25 -19.66 -17.36
CA ALA A 179 9.25 -21.03 -17.85
C ALA A 179 8.82 -21.15 -19.33
N GLU A 180 8.14 -20.14 -19.87
CA GLU A 180 7.61 -20.16 -21.26
C GLU A 180 8.52 -19.53 -22.32
N LYS A 181 9.76 -19.15 -22.01
CA LYS A 181 10.70 -18.78 -23.06
C LYS A 181 11.38 -20.04 -23.57
N PRO A 182 11.02 -20.59 -24.75
CA PRO A 182 11.81 -21.62 -25.40
C PRO A 182 13.21 -21.07 -25.67
N ALA A 183 14.22 -21.87 -25.36
CA ALA A 183 15.59 -21.55 -25.74
C ALA A 183 15.62 -21.22 -27.24
N ALA A 184 15.97 -19.99 -27.57
CA ALA A 184 16.21 -19.61 -28.95
C ALA A 184 17.27 -20.58 -29.50
N GLN A 185 16.88 -21.38 -30.49
CA GLN A 185 17.80 -22.25 -31.21
C GLN A 185 18.86 -21.35 -31.83
N ALA A 186 20.08 -21.47 -31.32
CA ALA A 186 21.26 -20.94 -31.99
C ALA A 186 21.46 -21.73 -33.28
N GLN A 187 21.27 -21.08 -34.39
CA GLN A 187 21.82 -21.48 -35.67
C GLN A 187 23.14 -20.76 -35.89
#